data_2619bdb3f67ac7decefc1cdb6f4b0f95
#
_entry.id   2619bdb3f67ac7decefc1cdb6f4b0f95
#
_cell.length_a   1.000
_cell.length_b   1.000
_cell.length_c   1.000
_cell.angle_alpha   90.00
_cell.angle_beta   90.00
_cell.angle_gamma   90.00
#
_symmetry.space_group_name_H-M   'P 1'
#
loop_
_entity.id
_entity.type
_entity.pdbx_description
1 polymer ?
#
loop_
_entity_poly.entity_id
_entity_poly.type
_entity_poly.pdbx_seq_one_letter_code
_entity_poly.pdbx_strand_id
1 'polypeptide(L)'
;KFIVEMQLNWTTAFRERVLFNAAKAYVRQIDRSEEYKLLQPVYSLNLVNTTFEPDTDNCYHYYSMVHHLDTKKKIDGLHLVFVELPKFKPQSFAEKKMAVLWLKFLTEIDEKTRTAPQELLDNPEVSKALEIVEESAYSDAEMAAYEGYWDAVRREATFVGELDDARAELAEERKKFDAAKAELEKLRQDKLNTARQMKADGMAVGTIAKYTGLADDEIARLSPPLGLESAPRSPR
;
A
#
# COMPACT_ATOMS: atom_id res chain seq x y z
N LYS A 1 22.43 -20.01 2.21
CA LYS A 1 22.81 -18.63 2.62
C LYS A 1 21.65 -17.98 3.37
N PHE A 2 21.95 -17.09 4.31
CA PHE A 2 20.97 -16.34 5.07
C PHE A 2 21.10 -14.85 4.78
N ILE A 3 19.96 -14.19 4.65
CA ILE A 3 19.80 -12.74 4.62
C ILE A 3 18.85 -12.39 5.77
N VAL A 4 19.22 -11.39 6.56
CA VAL A 4 18.32 -10.83 7.59
C VAL A 4 18.11 -9.37 7.23
N GLU A 5 16.86 -8.96 7.08
CA GLU A 5 16.47 -7.58 6.81
C GLU A 5 15.45 -7.14 7.87
N MET A 6 15.65 -5.94 8.39
CA MET A 6 14.70 -5.31 9.30
C MET A 6 14.07 -4.12 8.61
N GLN A 7 12.74 -4.07 8.57
CA GLN A 7 11.98 -3.02 7.90
C GLN A 7 11.05 -2.35 8.89
N LEU A 8 11.25 -1.07 9.12
CA LEU A 8 10.40 -0.27 10.01
C LEU A 8 9.05 0.04 9.39
N ASN A 9 9.05 0.43 8.12
CA ASN A 9 7.84 0.81 7.40
C ASN A 9 7.56 -0.13 6.24
N TRP A 10 6.30 -0.58 6.11
CA TRP A 10 5.85 -1.35 4.97
C TRP A 10 5.64 -0.45 3.75
N THR A 11 6.14 -0.87 2.59
CA THR A 11 5.82 -0.27 1.31
C THR A 11 5.17 -1.30 0.40
N THR A 12 4.34 -0.87 -0.54
CA THR A 12 3.66 -1.79 -1.49
C THR A 12 4.64 -2.66 -2.28
N ALA A 13 5.85 -2.18 -2.53
CA ALA A 13 6.91 -2.90 -3.24
C ALA A 13 7.86 -3.70 -2.33
N PHE A 14 7.53 -3.83 -1.04
CA PHE A 14 8.45 -4.49 -0.10
C PHE A 14 8.65 -5.98 -0.39
N ARG A 15 7.58 -6.70 -0.73
CA ARG A 15 7.65 -8.14 -1.08
C ARG A 15 8.51 -8.35 -2.32
N GLU A 16 8.34 -7.52 -3.35
CA GLU A 16 9.11 -7.55 -4.58
C GLU A 16 10.58 -7.25 -4.32
N ARG A 17 10.87 -6.28 -3.45
CA ARG A 17 12.23 -5.96 -3.03
C ARG A 17 12.91 -7.11 -2.30
N VAL A 18 12.21 -7.76 -1.38
CA VAL A 18 12.71 -8.95 -0.67
C VAL A 18 13.00 -10.08 -1.65
N LEU A 19 12.07 -10.36 -2.56
CA LEU A 19 12.26 -11.38 -3.60
C LEU A 19 13.46 -11.03 -4.49
N PHE A 20 13.60 -9.78 -4.93
CA PHE A 20 14.71 -9.31 -5.74
C PHE A 20 16.06 -9.50 -5.01
N ASN A 21 16.14 -9.12 -3.73
CA ASN A 21 17.35 -9.24 -2.93
C ASN A 21 17.74 -10.72 -2.73
N ALA A 22 16.76 -11.58 -2.43
CA ALA A 22 16.98 -13.01 -2.30
C ALA A 22 17.44 -13.65 -3.61
N ALA A 23 16.81 -13.30 -4.73
CA ALA A 23 17.21 -13.78 -6.07
C ALA A 23 18.62 -13.30 -6.44
N LYS A 24 18.96 -12.05 -6.16
CA LYS A 24 20.29 -11.49 -6.37
C LYS A 24 21.36 -12.23 -5.56
N ALA A 25 21.06 -12.58 -4.31
CA ALA A 25 21.96 -13.37 -3.48
C ALA A 25 22.07 -14.83 -3.97
N TYR A 26 21.02 -15.38 -4.56
CA TYR A 26 21.01 -16.70 -5.15
C TYR A 26 21.91 -16.77 -6.39
N VAL A 27 21.75 -15.86 -7.36
CA VAL A 27 22.50 -15.86 -8.61
C VAL A 27 23.97 -15.47 -8.44
N ARG A 28 24.32 -14.74 -7.37
CA ARG A 28 25.70 -14.35 -7.04
C ARG A 28 26.53 -15.45 -6.37
N GLN A 29 26.00 -16.66 -6.25
CA GLN A 29 26.71 -17.75 -5.57
C GLN A 29 27.74 -18.44 -6.47
N ILE A 30 27.53 -18.37 -7.77
CA ILE A 30 28.38 -19.03 -8.77
C ILE A 30 28.80 -18.05 -9.86
N ASP A 31 29.98 -18.26 -10.43
CA ASP A 31 30.50 -17.55 -11.58
C ASP A 31 30.07 -18.21 -12.90
N ARG A 32 30.39 -17.56 -14.05
CA ARG A 32 29.95 -17.98 -15.38
C ARG A 32 30.36 -19.39 -15.79
N SER A 33 31.42 -19.92 -15.21
CA SER A 33 32.01 -21.24 -15.55
C SER A 33 31.72 -22.31 -14.49
N GLU A 34 30.97 -22.01 -13.44
CA GLU A 34 30.70 -22.92 -12.34
C GLU A 34 29.41 -23.73 -12.54
N GLU A 35 29.34 -24.87 -11.87
CA GLU A 35 28.21 -25.78 -11.99
C GLU A 35 27.03 -25.37 -11.11
N TYR A 36 25.80 -25.43 -11.65
CA TYR A 36 24.57 -25.12 -10.91
C TYR A 36 24.35 -25.95 -9.63
N LYS A 37 24.99 -27.15 -9.54
CA LYS A 37 24.93 -27.98 -8.33
C LYS A 37 25.57 -27.35 -7.09
N LEU A 38 26.38 -26.29 -7.27
CA LEU A 38 27.03 -25.54 -6.20
C LEU A 38 26.05 -24.51 -5.55
N LEU A 39 24.94 -24.22 -6.20
CA LEU A 39 23.93 -23.32 -5.66
C LEU A 39 23.34 -23.85 -4.36
N GLN A 40 23.36 -23.02 -3.34
CA GLN A 40 22.77 -23.28 -2.03
C GLN A 40 21.46 -22.51 -1.88
N PRO A 41 20.46 -23.05 -1.18
CA PRO A 41 19.26 -22.30 -0.86
C PRO A 41 19.57 -20.97 -0.16
N VAL A 42 18.76 -19.95 -0.48
CA VAL A 42 18.78 -18.66 0.20
C VAL A 42 17.54 -18.53 1.08
N TYR A 43 17.77 -18.28 2.36
CA TYR A 43 16.75 -17.99 3.35
C TYR A 43 16.79 -16.49 3.64
N SER A 44 15.74 -15.77 3.31
CA SER A 44 15.58 -14.34 3.62
C SER A 44 14.61 -14.20 4.79
N LEU A 45 15.11 -13.78 5.95
CA LEU A 45 14.34 -13.45 7.14
C LEU A 45 14.10 -11.95 7.18
N ASN A 46 12.84 -11.55 7.14
CA ASN A 46 12.42 -10.16 7.09
C ASN A 46 11.57 -9.85 8.33
N LEU A 47 12.10 -9.00 9.20
CA LEU A 47 11.42 -8.53 10.41
C LEU A 47 10.71 -7.23 10.09
N VAL A 48 9.39 -7.19 10.22
CA VAL A 48 8.55 -6.08 9.75
C VAL A 48 7.81 -5.47 10.94
N ASN A 49 8.04 -4.19 11.20
CA ASN A 49 7.35 -3.47 12.27
C ASN A 49 6.00 -2.86 11.81
N THR A 50 5.28 -3.62 10.96
CA THR A 50 3.96 -3.24 10.45
C THR A 50 3.12 -4.49 10.22
N THR A 51 1.81 -4.38 10.40
CA THR A 51 0.86 -5.42 10.03
C THR A 51 0.54 -5.31 8.54
N PHE A 52 0.93 -6.29 7.74
CA PHE A 52 0.67 -6.33 6.29
C PHE A 52 -0.31 -7.43 5.86
N GLU A 53 -0.62 -8.39 6.74
CA GLU A 53 -1.65 -9.42 6.54
C GLU A 53 -2.72 -9.29 7.66
N PRO A 54 -3.65 -8.32 7.56
CA PRO A 54 -4.60 -8.04 8.64
C PRO A 54 -5.60 -9.18 8.89
N ASP A 55 -5.79 -10.06 7.91
CA ASP A 55 -6.80 -11.14 7.96
C ASP A 55 -6.36 -12.36 8.79
N THR A 56 -5.17 -12.35 9.35
CA THR A 56 -4.65 -13.44 10.18
C THR A 56 -3.93 -12.93 11.42
N ASP A 57 -4.05 -13.65 12.53
CA ASP A 57 -3.30 -13.37 13.77
C ASP A 57 -1.87 -13.93 13.75
N ASN A 58 -1.51 -14.70 12.72
CA ASN A 58 -0.17 -15.23 12.60
C ASN A 58 0.84 -14.11 12.36
N CYS A 59 1.89 -14.07 13.17
CA CYS A 59 3.01 -13.16 12.94
C CYS A 59 4.06 -13.72 11.99
N TYR A 60 4.05 -15.01 11.70
CA TYR A 60 5.08 -15.71 10.92
C TYR A 60 4.51 -16.18 9.60
N HIS A 61 5.11 -15.73 8.49
CA HIS A 61 4.72 -16.09 7.13
C HIS A 61 5.92 -16.66 6.39
N TYR A 62 5.76 -17.88 5.86
CA TYR A 62 6.82 -18.59 5.17
C TYR A 62 6.42 -18.89 3.73
N TYR A 63 7.22 -18.43 2.79
CA TYR A 63 7.02 -18.62 1.36
C TYR A 63 8.17 -19.44 0.76
N SER A 64 7.82 -20.40 -0.08
CA SER A 64 8.76 -21.23 -0.83
C SER A 64 8.18 -21.62 -2.19
N MET A 65 9.03 -22.05 -3.12
CA MET A 65 8.57 -22.52 -4.43
C MET A 65 8.05 -23.94 -4.35
N VAL A 66 6.77 -24.13 -4.69
CA VAL A 66 6.10 -25.41 -4.67
C VAL A 66 5.36 -25.67 -5.98
N HIS A 67 5.16 -26.94 -6.32
CA HIS A 67 4.32 -27.32 -7.47
C HIS A 67 2.85 -26.95 -7.19
N HIS A 68 2.21 -26.25 -8.11
CA HIS A 68 0.87 -25.69 -7.93
C HIS A 68 -0.21 -26.74 -7.56
N LEU A 69 -0.16 -27.92 -8.18
CA LEU A 69 -1.14 -28.99 -7.94
C LEU A 69 -0.68 -30.01 -6.87
N ASP A 70 0.56 -29.93 -6.42
CA ASP A 70 1.13 -30.84 -5.41
C ASP A 70 2.18 -30.10 -4.57
N THR A 71 1.74 -29.44 -3.52
CA THR A 71 2.58 -28.62 -2.65
C THR A 71 3.66 -29.40 -1.89
N LYS A 72 3.64 -30.73 -1.93
CA LYS A 72 4.72 -31.59 -1.38
C LYS A 72 5.96 -31.56 -2.27
N LYS A 73 5.80 -31.29 -3.56
CA LYS A 73 6.91 -31.14 -4.51
C LYS A 73 7.44 -29.72 -4.45
N LYS A 74 8.70 -29.57 -4.10
CA LYS A 74 9.37 -28.27 -3.88
C LYS A 74 10.58 -28.15 -4.79
N ILE A 75 10.89 -26.91 -5.17
CA ILE A 75 12.20 -26.52 -5.71
C ILE A 75 12.90 -25.76 -4.59
N ASP A 76 13.99 -26.35 -4.09
CA ASP A 76 14.76 -25.80 -2.98
C ASP A 76 15.73 -24.74 -3.51
N GLY A 77 15.36 -23.48 -3.35
CA GLY A 77 16.18 -22.38 -3.90
C GLY A 77 15.97 -21.08 -3.13
N LEU A 78 14.74 -20.55 -3.09
CA LEU A 78 14.41 -19.31 -2.38
C LEU A 78 13.37 -19.57 -1.30
N HIS A 79 13.67 -19.12 -0.08
CA HIS A 79 12.81 -19.18 1.07
C HIS A 79 12.68 -17.78 1.65
N LEU A 80 11.44 -17.24 1.65
CA LEU A 80 11.17 -15.90 2.17
C LEU A 80 10.35 -16.04 3.44
N VAL A 81 10.86 -15.51 4.53
CA VAL A 81 10.21 -15.51 5.84
C VAL A 81 9.93 -14.07 6.22
N PHE A 82 8.69 -13.78 6.57
CA PHE A 82 8.29 -12.48 7.11
C PHE A 82 7.77 -12.68 8.53
N VAL A 83 8.19 -11.81 9.43
CA VAL A 83 7.72 -11.78 10.82
C VAL A 83 7.14 -10.40 11.10
N GLU A 84 5.82 -10.34 11.31
CA GLU A 84 5.10 -9.13 11.72
C GLU A 84 5.29 -8.92 13.22
N LEU A 85 6.23 -8.06 13.60
CA LEU A 85 6.55 -7.77 15.00
C LEU A 85 5.34 -7.30 15.82
N PRO A 86 4.42 -6.45 15.29
CA PRO A 86 3.24 -6.02 16.05
C PRO A 86 2.28 -7.16 16.45
N LYS A 87 2.32 -8.29 15.74
CA LYS A 87 1.51 -9.48 16.06
C LYS A 87 2.22 -10.49 16.98
N PHE A 88 3.49 -10.24 17.29
CA PHE A 88 4.26 -11.15 18.12
C PHE A 88 3.65 -11.26 19.52
N LYS A 89 3.34 -12.49 19.94
CA LYS A 89 2.87 -12.83 21.30
C LYS A 89 3.82 -13.89 21.88
N PRO A 90 4.55 -13.60 22.97
CA PRO A 90 5.54 -14.51 23.53
C PRO A 90 4.99 -15.92 23.79
N GLN A 91 3.74 -16.05 24.22
CA GLN A 91 3.09 -17.32 24.54
C GLN A 91 2.92 -18.25 23.34
N SER A 92 2.90 -17.70 22.13
CA SER A 92 2.75 -18.47 20.87
C SER A 92 4.01 -19.27 20.50
N PHE A 93 5.13 -19.05 21.20
CA PHE A 93 6.44 -19.61 20.88
C PHE A 93 7.10 -20.39 22.00
N ALA A 94 6.32 -20.92 22.95
CA ALA A 94 6.83 -21.59 24.16
C ALA A 94 7.90 -22.66 23.90
N GLU A 95 7.90 -23.30 22.72
CA GLU A 95 8.87 -24.32 22.35
C GLU A 95 10.19 -23.78 21.77
N LYS A 96 10.27 -22.46 21.44
CA LYS A 96 11.45 -21.84 20.80
C LYS A 96 11.96 -20.68 21.63
N LYS A 97 12.47 -20.96 22.84
CA LYS A 97 12.95 -19.93 23.78
C LYS A 97 13.88 -18.89 23.15
N MET A 98 14.84 -19.30 22.31
CA MET A 98 15.77 -18.38 21.67
C MET A 98 15.07 -17.41 20.71
N ALA A 99 14.17 -17.90 19.86
CA ALA A 99 13.40 -17.03 18.98
C ALA A 99 12.53 -16.02 19.75
N VAL A 100 11.94 -16.45 20.88
CA VAL A 100 11.17 -15.56 21.77
C VAL A 100 12.06 -14.47 22.34
N LEU A 101 13.24 -14.80 22.85
CA LEU A 101 14.18 -13.82 23.42
C LEU A 101 14.63 -12.80 22.38
N TRP A 102 14.97 -13.23 21.16
CA TRP A 102 15.33 -12.32 20.09
C TRP A 102 14.17 -11.42 19.67
N LEU A 103 12.95 -11.95 19.55
CA LEU A 103 11.78 -11.14 19.21
C LEU A 103 11.43 -10.14 20.33
N LYS A 104 11.56 -10.54 21.60
CA LYS A 104 11.42 -9.62 22.73
C LYS A 104 12.50 -8.52 22.69
N PHE A 105 13.75 -8.87 22.48
CA PHE A 105 14.81 -7.89 22.31
C PHE A 105 14.47 -6.86 21.24
N LEU A 106 13.98 -7.31 20.07
CA LEU A 106 13.64 -6.43 18.94
C LEU A 106 12.36 -5.61 19.13
N THR A 107 11.47 -6.00 20.06
CA THR A 107 10.19 -5.32 20.29
C THR A 107 10.12 -4.53 21.58
N GLU A 108 10.89 -4.90 22.58
CA GLU A 108 10.82 -4.32 23.94
C GLU A 108 12.00 -3.37 24.26
N ILE A 109 13.12 -3.50 23.50
CA ILE A 109 14.28 -2.62 23.68
C ILE A 109 14.20 -1.46 22.71
N ASP A 110 14.13 -0.25 23.23
CA ASP A 110 14.08 1.00 22.47
C ASP A 110 14.97 2.08 23.12
N GLU A 111 15.03 3.27 22.53
CA GLU A 111 15.81 4.44 23.02
C GLU A 111 15.42 4.87 24.44
N LYS A 112 14.24 4.49 24.93
CA LYS A 112 13.74 4.84 26.26
C LYS A 112 14.04 3.76 27.29
N THR A 113 14.46 2.60 26.86
CA THR A 113 14.77 1.47 27.72
C THR A 113 16.01 1.81 28.58
N ARG A 114 15.84 1.87 29.89
CA ARG A 114 16.94 2.15 30.85
C ARG A 114 17.47 0.89 31.50
N THR A 115 16.66 -0.16 31.54
CA THR A 115 17.03 -1.44 32.16
C THR A 115 16.41 -2.55 31.30
N ALA A 116 17.24 -3.42 30.79
CA ALA A 116 16.76 -4.57 30.03
C ALA A 116 16.09 -5.62 30.96
N PRO A 117 15.05 -6.33 30.49
CA PRO A 117 14.46 -7.44 31.25
C PRO A 117 15.50 -8.51 31.60
N GLN A 118 15.43 -9.03 32.83
CA GLN A 118 16.40 -9.98 33.35
C GLN A 118 16.52 -11.24 32.49
N GLU A 119 15.42 -11.71 31.91
CA GLU A 119 15.40 -12.88 31.02
C GLU A 119 16.24 -12.69 29.75
N LEU A 120 16.40 -11.44 29.25
CA LEU A 120 17.27 -11.10 28.12
C LEU A 120 18.74 -11.07 28.55
N LEU A 121 19.02 -10.54 29.74
CA LEU A 121 20.37 -10.49 30.33
C LEU A 121 20.90 -11.87 30.68
N ASP A 122 20.05 -12.80 31.11
CA ASP A 122 20.42 -14.18 31.45
C ASP A 122 20.87 -15.01 30.24
N ASN A 123 20.56 -14.54 29.00
CA ASN A 123 21.00 -15.22 27.81
C ASN A 123 22.27 -14.57 27.26
N PRO A 124 23.41 -15.28 27.15
CA PRO A 124 24.69 -14.69 26.73
C PRO A 124 24.70 -14.06 25.37
N GLU A 125 23.94 -14.63 24.40
CA GLU A 125 23.90 -14.15 23.03
C GLU A 125 23.08 -12.86 22.91
N VAL A 126 21.95 -12.79 23.62
CA VAL A 126 21.09 -11.60 23.66
C VAL A 126 21.72 -10.51 24.51
N SER A 127 22.35 -10.86 25.65
CA SER A 127 23.11 -9.92 26.48
C SER A 127 24.23 -9.25 25.69
N LYS A 128 24.97 -10.02 24.90
CA LYS A 128 25.98 -9.47 24.00
C LYS A 128 25.42 -8.52 22.94
N ALA A 129 24.22 -8.81 22.41
CA ALA A 129 23.56 -7.92 21.49
C ALA A 129 23.11 -6.62 22.16
N LEU A 130 22.65 -6.68 23.43
CA LEU A 130 22.35 -5.51 24.24
C LEU A 130 23.58 -4.61 24.44
N GLU A 131 24.74 -5.19 24.74
CA GLU A 131 26.00 -4.44 24.85
C GLU A 131 26.38 -3.71 23.54
N ILE A 132 26.12 -4.33 22.37
CA ILE A 132 26.41 -3.74 21.07
C ILE A 132 25.49 -2.55 20.76
N VAL A 133 24.22 -2.59 21.15
CA VAL A 133 23.26 -1.52 20.88
C VAL A 133 23.25 -0.43 21.97
N GLU A 134 24.05 -0.57 23.02
CA GLU A 134 24.20 0.47 24.01
C GLU A 134 24.89 1.68 23.39
N GLU A 135 24.22 2.81 23.40
CA GLU A 135 24.65 4.05 22.73
C GLU A 135 26.03 4.53 23.22
N SER A 136 26.36 4.28 24.49
CA SER A 136 27.65 4.59 25.09
C SER A 136 28.83 3.77 24.54
N ALA A 137 28.55 2.66 23.85
CA ALA A 137 29.57 1.82 23.24
C ALA A 137 29.91 2.18 21.79
N TYR A 138 29.20 3.13 21.20
CA TYR A 138 29.43 3.51 19.79
C TYR A 138 30.70 4.37 19.66
N SER A 139 31.51 4.07 18.66
CA SER A 139 32.55 4.95 18.16
C SER A 139 31.94 6.17 17.43
N ASP A 140 32.69 7.25 17.26
CA ASP A 140 32.24 8.44 16.54
C ASP A 140 31.74 8.11 15.10
N ALA A 141 32.37 7.15 14.45
CA ALA A 141 31.98 6.70 13.11
C ALA A 141 30.65 5.93 13.11
N GLU A 142 30.44 5.09 14.12
CA GLU A 142 29.17 4.34 14.30
C GLU A 142 28.05 5.28 14.70
N MET A 143 28.32 6.26 15.56
CA MET A 143 27.35 7.30 15.93
C MET A 143 26.94 8.15 14.71
N ALA A 144 27.89 8.57 13.88
CA ALA A 144 27.60 9.30 12.64
C ALA A 144 26.76 8.48 11.65
N ALA A 145 27.03 7.15 11.55
CA ALA A 145 26.21 6.26 10.72
C ALA A 145 24.79 6.08 11.27
N TYR A 146 24.64 5.99 12.60
CA TYR A 146 23.36 5.91 13.29
C TYR A 146 22.54 7.20 13.09
N GLU A 147 23.14 8.37 13.26
CA GLU A 147 22.50 9.66 13.01
C GLU A 147 22.07 9.80 11.54
N GLY A 148 22.96 9.42 10.61
CA GLY A 148 22.66 9.42 9.17
C GLY A 148 21.50 8.52 8.78
N TYR A 149 21.37 7.36 9.44
CA TYR A 149 20.22 6.46 9.27
C TYR A 149 18.92 7.15 9.71
N TRP A 150 18.91 7.75 10.92
CA TRP A 150 17.71 8.43 11.42
C TRP A 150 17.33 9.64 10.60
N ASP A 151 18.30 10.35 10.02
CA ASP A 151 18.03 11.43 9.06
C ASP A 151 17.37 10.92 7.77
N ALA A 152 17.78 9.74 7.28
CA ALA A 152 17.14 9.12 6.14
C ALA A 152 15.69 8.71 6.46
N VAL A 153 15.45 8.12 7.63
CA VAL A 153 14.11 7.74 8.11
C VAL A 153 13.20 8.96 8.25
N ARG A 154 13.70 10.05 8.85
CA ARG A 154 12.93 11.31 8.98
C ARG A 154 12.57 11.91 7.63
N ARG A 155 13.51 11.94 6.68
CA ARG A 155 13.23 12.40 5.31
C ARG A 155 12.19 11.56 4.61
N GLU A 156 12.29 10.23 4.71
CA GLU A 156 11.27 9.31 4.14
C GLU A 156 9.89 9.58 4.73
N ALA A 157 9.79 9.72 6.06
CA ALA A 157 8.54 10.04 6.73
C ALA A 157 7.94 11.38 6.28
N THR A 158 8.80 12.40 6.07
CA THR A 158 8.37 13.69 5.54
C THR A 158 7.80 13.57 4.13
N PHE A 159 8.48 12.86 3.23
CA PHE A 159 7.98 12.62 1.87
C PHE A 159 6.65 11.87 1.84
N VAL A 160 6.48 10.87 2.72
CA VAL A 160 5.20 10.15 2.84
C VAL A 160 4.11 11.11 3.29
N GLY A 161 4.37 11.96 4.29
CA GLY A 161 3.42 12.97 4.74
C GLY A 161 3.01 13.95 3.62
N GLU A 162 4.00 14.51 2.90
CA GLU A 162 3.74 15.41 1.76
C GLU A 162 2.92 14.76 0.64
N LEU A 163 3.16 13.46 0.38
CA LEU A 163 2.38 12.70 -0.60
C LEU A 163 0.94 12.48 -0.16
N ASP A 164 0.72 12.22 1.11
CA ASP A 164 -0.63 12.02 1.64
C ASP A 164 -1.42 13.35 1.67
N ASP A 165 -0.77 14.45 2.01
CA ASP A 165 -1.34 15.79 1.94
C ASP A 165 -1.72 16.15 0.49
N ALA A 166 -0.83 15.93 -0.48
CA ALA A 166 -1.10 16.17 -1.90
C ALA A 166 -2.25 15.30 -2.44
N ARG A 167 -2.36 14.05 -1.98
CA ARG A 167 -3.48 13.17 -2.33
C ARG A 167 -4.80 13.66 -1.74
N ALA A 168 -4.79 14.17 -0.52
CA ALA A 168 -5.97 14.72 0.11
C ALA A 168 -6.45 15.98 -0.61
N GLU A 169 -5.54 16.89 -0.99
CA GLU A 169 -5.85 18.07 -1.80
C GLU A 169 -6.44 17.70 -3.16
N LEU A 170 -5.82 16.76 -3.86
CA LEU A 170 -6.32 16.28 -5.16
C LEU A 170 -7.71 15.65 -5.04
N ALA A 171 -7.98 14.90 -3.98
CA ALA A 171 -9.29 14.30 -3.74
C ALA A 171 -10.37 15.37 -3.49
N GLU A 172 -10.03 16.44 -2.80
CA GLU A 172 -10.94 17.57 -2.56
C GLU A 172 -11.20 18.38 -3.83
N GLU A 173 -10.15 18.64 -4.63
CA GLU A 173 -10.33 19.28 -5.94
C GLU A 173 -11.20 18.44 -6.89
N ARG A 174 -10.99 17.13 -6.90
CA ARG A 174 -11.81 16.23 -7.71
C ARG A 174 -13.27 16.26 -7.31
N LYS A 175 -13.60 16.30 -6.01
CA LYS A 175 -14.97 16.46 -5.54
C LYS A 175 -15.59 17.78 -6.01
N LYS A 176 -14.86 18.88 -5.94
CA LYS A 176 -15.31 20.20 -6.42
C LYS A 176 -15.55 20.17 -7.92
N PHE A 177 -14.67 19.56 -8.69
CA PHE A 177 -14.80 19.39 -10.13
C PHE A 177 -16.04 18.56 -10.50
N ASP A 178 -16.23 17.40 -9.85
CA ASP A 178 -17.38 16.54 -10.10
C ASP A 178 -18.69 17.22 -9.71
N ALA A 179 -18.74 17.99 -8.63
CA ALA A 179 -19.89 18.78 -8.23
C ALA A 179 -20.23 19.87 -9.26
N ALA A 180 -19.24 20.63 -9.72
CA ALA A 180 -19.42 21.67 -10.74
C ALA A 180 -19.87 21.06 -12.09
N LYS A 181 -19.33 19.90 -12.46
CA LYS A 181 -19.76 19.17 -13.66
C LYS A 181 -21.21 18.71 -13.56
N ALA A 182 -21.63 18.19 -12.40
CA ALA A 182 -23.02 17.77 -12.17
C ALA A 182 -24.00 18.96 -12.23
N GLU A 183 -23.59 20.11 -11.68
CA GLU A 183 -24.39 21.36 -11.74
C GLU A 183 -24.53 21.87 -13.18
N LEU A 184 -23.44 21.86 -13.94
CA LEU A 184 -23.45 22.25 -15.36
C LEU A 184 -24.37 21.34 -16.19
N GLU A 185 -24.30 20.03 -15.96
CA GLU A 185 -25.15 19.06 -16.66
C GLU A 185 -26.64 19.27 -16.29
N LYS A 186 -26.95 19.51 -15.02
CA LYS A 186 -28.28 19.85 -14.57
C LYS A 186 -28.81 21.12 -15.27
N LEU A 187 -28.00 22.18 -15.29
CA LEU A 187 -28.35 23.43 -15.97
C LEU A 187 -28.59 23.21 -17.46
N ARG A 188 -27.79 22.38 -18.11
CA ARG A 188 -27.97 22.00 -19.51
C ARG A 188 -29.27 21.24 -19.74
N GLN A 189 -29.61 20.29 -18.88
CA GLN A 189 -30.87 19.54 -18.96
C GLN A 189 -32.09 20.46 -18.74
N ASP A 190 -32.02 21.39 -17.82
CA ASP A 190 -33.08 22.38 -17.58
C ASP A 190 -33.31 23.29 -18.81
N LYS A 191 -32.24 23.75 -19.46
CA LYS A 191 -32.31 24.49 -20.74
C LYS A 191 -32.93 23.65 -21.86
N LEU A 192 -32.55 22.38 -21.99
CA LEU A 192 -33.13 21.47 -22.98
C LEU A 192 -34.60 21.18 -22.72
N ASN A 193 -35.00 21.02 -21.48
CA ASN A 193 -36.41 20.85 -21.09
C ASN A 193 -37.23 22.08 -21.38
N THR A 194 -36.70 23.26 -21.03
CA THR A 194 -37.37 24.55 -21.35
C THR A 194 -37.52 24.72 -22.88
N ALA A 195 -36.48 24.42 -23.66
CA ALA A 195 -36.53 24.48 -25.12
C ALA A 195 -37.58 23.50 -25.68
N ARG A 196 -37.70 22.27 -25.13
CA ARG A 196 -38.74 21.31 -25.57
C ARG A 196 -40.13 21.83 -25.30
N GLN A 197 -40.35 22.43 -24.13
CA GLN A 197 -41.65 23.03 -23.79
C GLN A 197 -42.01 24.17 -24.72
N MET A 198 -41.09 25.14 -24.90
CA MET A 198 -41.26 26.26 -25.81
C MET A 198 -41.55 25.81 -27.28
N LYS A 199 -40.88 24.74 -27.71
CA LYS A 199 -41.11 24.13 -29.04
C LYS A 199 -42.50 23.49 -29.14
N ALA A 200 -42.97 22.83 -28.10
CA ALA A 200 -44.31 22.25 -28.01
C ALA A 200 -45.42 23.34 -28.00
N ASP A 201 -45.13 24.50 -27.39
CA ASP A 201 -45.99 25.66 -27.36
C ASP A 201 -46.01 26.43 -28.72
N GLY A 202 -45.31 25.95 -29.75
CA GLY A 202 -45.31 26.50 -31.10
C GLY A 202 -44.39 27.72 -31.29
N MET A 203 -43.46 27.99 -30.39
CA MET A 203 -42.55 29.13 -30.51
C MET A 203 -41.54 28.93 -31.65
N ALA A 204 -41.16 30.01 -32.33
CA ALA A 204 -40.16 29.97 -33.40
C ALA A 204 -38.75 29.62 -32.84
N VAL A 205 -37.97 28.82 -33.62
CA VAL A 205 -36.63 28.33 -33.23
C VAL A 205 -35.70 29.46 -32.79
N GLY A 206 -35.66 30.59 -33.56
CA GLY A 206 -34.84 31.75 -33.19
C GLY A 206 -35.23 32.41 -31.88
N THR A 207 -36.53 32.35 -31.50
CA THR A 207 -37.00 32.84 -30.20
C THR A 207 -36.53 31.90 -29.08
N ILE A 208 -36.64 30.59 -29.26
CA ILE A 208 -36.18 29.58 -28.30
C ILE A 208 -34.66 29.72 -28.11
N ALA A 209 -33.88 29.85 -29.19
CA ALA A 209 -32.42 30.03 -29.12
C ALA A 209 -32.05 31.28 -28.27
N LYS A 210 -32.76 32.38 -28.47
CA LYS A 210 -32.53 33.62 -27.70
C LYS A 210 -32.73 33.45 -26.19
N TYR A 211 -33.73 32.69 -25.78
CA TYR A 211 -34.03 32.50 -24.35
C TYR A 211 -33.21 31.39 -23.68
N THR A 212 -32.89 30.33 -24.39
CA THR A 212 -32.19 29.15 -23.82
C THR A 212 -30.68 29.20 -24.07
N GLY A 213 -30.21 29.94 -25.07
CA GLY A 213 -28.82 29.96 -25.52
C GLY A 213 -28.38 28.67 -26.23
N LEU A 214 -29.32 27.82 -26.64
CA LEU A 214 -29.06 26.61 -27.42
C LEU A 214 -28.93 26.96 -28.90
N ALA A 215 -28.15 26.18 -29.64
CA ALA A 215 -27.98 26.36 -31.07
C ALA A 215 -29.27 25.95 -31.84
N ASP A 216 -29.57 26.60 -32.97
CA ASP A 216 -30.77 26.35 -33.75
C ASP A 216 -30.90 24.90 -34.23
N ASP A 217 -29.78 24.26 -34.57
CA ASP A 217 -29.71 22.88 -34.99
C ASP A 217 -29.95 21.90 -33.81
N GLU A 218 -29.54 22.29 -32.62
CA GLU A 218 -29.81 21.52 -31.37
C GLU A 218 -31.30 21.57 -31.03
N ILE A 219 -31.93 22.75 -31.13
CA ILE A 219 -33.36 22.94 -30.91
C ILE A 219 -34.18 22.18 -31.98
N ALA A 220 -33.75 22.19 -33.24
CA ALA A 220 -34.43 21.47 -34.32
C ALA A 220 -34.53 19.96 -34.04
N ARG A 221 -33.48 19.37 -33.45
CA ARG A 221 -33.39 17.93 -33.12
C ARG A 221 -34.14 17.52 -31.85
N LEU A 222 -34.64 18.47 -31.04
CA LEU A 222 -35.38 18.14 -29.81
C LEU A 222 -36.73 17.48 -30.15
N SER A 223 -36.97 16.31 -29.63
CA SER A 223 -38.27 15.64 -29.64
C SER A 223 -39.24 16.35 -28.66
N PRO A 224 -40.56 16.34 -28.94
CA PRO A 224 -41.54 16.89 -28.02
C PRO A 224 -41.51 16.15 -26.65
N PRO A 225 -41.91 16.79 -25.54
CA PRO A 225 -41.91 16.15 -24.23
C PRO A 225 -42.81 14.89 -24.25
N LEU A 226 -42.30 13.81 -23.68
CA LEU A 226 -43.04 12.55 -23.46
C LEU A 226 -44.24 12.85 -22.53
N GLY A 227 -45.46 12.93 -23.08
CA GLY A 227 -46.64 13.12 -22.26
C GLY A 227 -47.84 13.81 -22.93
N LEU A 228 -47.75 14.29 -24.22
CA LEU A 228 -48.87 14.79 -24.97
C LEU A 228 -49.21 13.80 -26.12
N GLU A 229 -49.64 12.60 -25.79
CA GLU A 229 -50.50 11.84 -26.71
C GLU A 229 -51.81 12.55 -26.82
N SER A 230 -52.09 13.10 -28.00
CA SER A 230 -53.35 13.72 -28.35
C SER A 230 -54.49 12.77 -28.12
N ALA A 231 -55.44 13.14 -27.23
CA ALA A 231 -56.73 12.46 -27.11
C ALA A 231 -57.37 12.35 -28.50
N PRO A 232 -57.93 11.22 -28.87
CA PRO A 232 -58.57 11.04 -30.19
C PRO A 232 -59.79 11.96 -30.26
N ARG A 233 -59.83 12.81 -31.29
CA ARG A 233 -61.05 13.60 -31.62
C ARG A 233 -62.15 12.61 -31.98
N SER A 234 -63.23 12.58 -31.19
CA SER A 234 -64.44 11.87 -31.53
C SER A 234 -65.03 12.43 -32.82
N PRO A 235 -65.46 11.57 -33.75
CA PRO A 235 -66.15 12.00 -34.96
C PRO A 235 -67.60 12.35 -34.60
N ARG A 236 -68.11 13.45 -35.17
CA ARG A 236 -69.54 13.74 -35.27
C ARG A 236 -70.11 12.99 -36.47
#